data_995280e5390cfe8be79b6695476a3954
#
_entry.id   995280e5390cfe8be79b6695476a3954
#
_cell.length_a   1.000
_cell.length_b   1.000
_cell.length_c   1.000
_cell.angle_alpha   90.00
_cell.angle_beta   90.00
_cell.angle_gamma   90.00
#
_symmetry.space_group_name_H-M   'P 1'
#
loop_
_entity.id
_entity.type
_entity.pdbx_description
1 polymer ?
#
loop_
_entity_poly.entity_id
_entity_poly.type
_entity_poly.pdbx_seq_one_letter_code
_entity_poly.pdbx_strand_id
1 'polypeptide(L)'
;MADGLLKRMGIDIETYDPLIGAGIAGRIRPNTALAWTESPGSVTREVQDVPAIVAAVHARGVPVALDNTYMAGVYFDAFAHGVGISMQALTKYVGGHSDLLLGSVSVNSKAMFERVGSAFADLGMGASPDDCSLALRGLQTLGQRLERLQASTLAVARWLHLQDCIATVLHPALPSCPGHELWKRDFTGATSVFSVVFQESVTAEQVNAFIDALRMFRIGMSWGGTSSLVMPYPDLARPNRHYRGRLVRLNVGLEAPEDLIADLRQAMARAAIQEPAAVA
;
A
#
# COMPACT_ATOMS: atom_id res chain seq x y z
N MET A 1 -15.26 5.88 -0.41
CA MET A 1 -15.88 6.20 0.91
C MET A 1 -16.04 7.71 1.07
N ALA A 2 -15.01 8.50 0.77
CA ALA A 2 -15.01 9.97 0.88
C ALA A 2 -16.19 10.62 0.16
N ASP A 3 -16.30 10.42 -1.14
CA ASP A 3 -17.40 11.01 -1.97
C ASP A 3 -18.74 10.29 -1.84
N GLY A 4 -18.82 9.28 -1.01
CA GLY A 4 -20.01 8.46 -0.77
C GLY A 4 -20.63 8.72 0.59
N LEU A 5 -20.43 7.79 1.53
CA LEU A 5 -21.08 7.77 2.83
C LEU A 5 -20.78 9.01 3.67
N LEU A 6 -19.50 9.38 3.81
CA LEU A 6 -19.12 10.50 4.68
C LEU A 6 -19.70 11.82 4.20
N LYS A 7 -19.72 12.08 2.89
CA LYS A 7 -20.34 13.27 2.32
C LYS A 7 -21.84 13.31 2.60
N ARG A 8 -22.55 12.16 2.50
CA ARG A 8 -23.98 12.08 2.85
C ARG A 8 -24.26 12.30 4.34
N MET A 9 -23.28 12.02 5.19
CA MET A 9 -23.32 12.31 6.63
C MET A 9 -22.96 13.76 6.98
N GLY A 10 -22.73 14.62 5.98
CA GLY A 10 -22.36 16.02 6.18
C GLY A 10 -20.91 16.24 6.58
N ILE A 11 -20.04 15.26 6.31
CA ILE A 11 -18.60 15.36 6.57
C ILE A 11 -17.90 15.79 5.30
N ASP A 12 -17.28 16.96 5.33
CA ASP A 12 -16.44 17.47 4.26
C ASP A 12 -15.08 16.78 4.29
N ILE A 13 -14.60 16.39 3.12
CA ILE A 13 -13.31 15.75 2.95
C ILE A 13 -12.45 16.58 2.00
N GLU A 14 -11.25 16.87 2.45
CA GLU A 14 -10.22 17.53 1.66
C GLU A 14 -9.04 16.60 1.48
N THR A 15 -8.58 16.42 0.24
CA THR A 15 -7.37 15.67 -0.07
C THR A 15 -6.16 16.59 -0.08
N TYR A 16 -5.01 16.07 0.30
CA TYR A 16 -3.75 16.79 0.33
C TYR A 16 -2.65 16.02 -0.42
N ASP A 17 -1.61 16.72 -0.81
CA ASP A 17 -0.42 16.10 -1.42
C ASP A 17 0.25 15.18 -0.38
N PRO A 18 0.48 13.89 -0.69
CA PRO A 18 1.12 12.96 0.24
C PRO A 18 2.52 13.40 0.70
N LEU A 19 3.20 14.24 -0.07
CA LEU A 19 4.52 14.76 0.27
C LEU A 19 4.50 16.12 0.97
N ILE A 20 3.32 16.58 1.41
CA ILE A 20 3.13 17.90 2.04
C ILE A 20 3.90 18.07 3.36
N GLY A 21 4.15 16.98 4.10
CA GLY A 21 4.83 17.03 5.40
C GLY A 21 4.19 18.05 6.37
N ALA A 22 5.00 18.85 7.03
CA ALA A 22 4.54 19.89 7.96
C ALA A 22 3.64 20.97 7.31
N GLY A 23 3.68 21.13 5.99
CA GLY A 23 2.81 22.04 5.22
C GLY A 23 1.32 21.76 5.39
N ILE A 24 0.96 20.58 5.89
CA ILE A 24 -0.43 20.21 6.21
C ILE A 24 -1.07 21.19 7.22
N ALA A 25 -0.28 21.86 8.05
CA ALA A 25 -0.76 22.88 8.97
C ALA A 25 -1.63 23.96 8.31
N GLY A 26 -1.34 24.30 7.05
CA GLY A 26 -2.11 25.25 6.24
C GLY A 26 -3.46 24.72 5.75
N ARG A 27 -3.70 23.40 5.89
CA ARG A 27 -4.96 22.76 5.52
C ARG A 27 -5.91 22.56 6.71
N ILE A 28 -5.39 22.68 7.94
CA ILE A 28 -6.18 22.48 9.15
C ILE A 28 -7.08 23.69 9.38
N ARG A 29 -8.37 23.46 9.42
CA ARG A 29 -9.44 24.46 9.66
C ARG A 29 -10.00 24.31 11.07
N PRO A 30 -10.74 25.31 11.61
CA PRO A 30 -11.36 25.22 12.94
C PRO A 30 -12.32 24.03 13.11
N ASN A 31 -12.92 23.55 12.03
CA ASN A 31 -13.82 22.39 12.00
C ASN A 31 -13.15 21.09 11.54
N THR A 32 -11.83 21.05 11.40
CA THR A 32 -11.11 19.82 11.07
C THR A 32 -11.18 18.87 12.26
N ALA A 33 -11.79 17.71 12.08
CA ALA A 33 -12.00 16.71 13.13
C ALA A 33 -10.91 15.63 13.16
N LEU A 34 -10.27 15.35 12.01
CA LEU A 34 -9.31 14.27 11.86
C LEU A 34 -8.40 14.52 10.66
N ALA A 35 -7.12 14.24 10.78
CA ALA A 35 -6.22 14.05 9.65
C ALA A 35 -6.01 12.54 9.42
N TRP A 36 -6.29 12.06 8.21
CA TRP A 36 -6.10 10.67 7.82
C TRP A 36 -4.86 10.54 6.95
N THR A 37 -3.96 9.64 7.31
CA THR A 37 -2.73 9.33 6.59
C THR A 37 -2.72 7.87 6.13
N GLU A 38 -1.99 7.59 5.06
CA GLU A 38 -1.66 6.23 4.59
C GLU A 38 -0.23 6.26 4.06
N SER A 39 0.68 5.56 4.71
CA SER A 39 2.10 5.59 4.33
C SER A 39 2.73 4.19 4.39
N PRO A 40 3.31 3.71 3.28
CA PRO A 40 3.28 4.28 1.92
C PRO A 40 1.87 4.33 1.32
N GLY A 41 1.62 5.32 0.47
CA GLY A 41 0.30 5.54 -0.13
C GLY A 41 -0.13 4.45 -1.12
N SER A 42 -1.42 4.39 -1.39
CA SER A 42 -2.01 3.44 -2.34
C SER A 42 -1.49 3.66 -3.76
N VAL A 43 -1.14 2.59 -4.43
CA VAL A 43 -0.73 2.47 -5.84
C VAL A 43 0.61 3.14 -6.14
N THR A 44 0.74 4.44 -5.96
CA THR A 44 1.93 5.22 -6.33
C THR A 44 3.01 5.27 -5.26
N ARG A 45 2.73 4.71 -4.09
CA ARG A 45 3.68 4.35 -3.02
C ARG A 45 4.47 5.51 -2.42
N GLU A 46 3.99 6.75 -2.54
CA GLU A 46 4.61 7.90 -1.84
C GLU A 46 4.70 7.63 -0.34
N VAL A 47 5.88 7.87 0.23
CA VAL A 47 6.09 7.79 1.68
C VAL A 47 5.89 9.16 2.28
N GLN A 48 4.91 9.28 3.17
CA GLN A 48 4.60 10.53 3.86
C GLN A 48 5.56 10.77 5.02
N ASP A 49 5.86 12.04 5.32
CA ASP A 49 6.52 12.43 6.57
C ASP A 49 5.50 12.42 7.71
N VAL A 50 5.15 11.21 8.16
CA VAL A 50 4.13 11.03 9.20
C VAL A 50 4.49 11.77 10.50
N PRO A 51 5.72 11.72 11.01
CA PRO A 51 6.09 12.48 12.21
C PRO A 51 5.88 14.00 12.06
N ALA A 52 6.26 14.57 10.90
CA ALA A 52 6.07 16.00 10.64
C ALA A 52 4.58 16.36 10.51
N ILE A 53 3.79 15.51 9.87
CA ILE A 53 2.32 15.66 9.78
C ILE A 53 1.71 15.61 11.18
N VAL A 54 2.07 14.63 11.99
CA VAL A 54 1.57 14.47 13.36
C VAL A 54 1.86 15.72 14.20
N ALA A 55 3.12 16.19 14.20
CA ALA A 55 3.50 17.37 14.94
C ALA A 55 2.70 18.61 14.53
N ALA A 56 2.54 18.84 13.22
CA ALA A 56 1.82 19.99 12.68
C ALA A 56 0.31 19.95 12.98
N VAL A 57 -0.30 18.77 12.93
CA VAL A 57 -1.74 18.55 13.16
C VAL A 57 -2.06 18.62 14.65
N HIS A 58 -1.25 17.97 15.51
CA HIS A 58 -1.42 18.02 16.96
C HIS A 58 -1.25 19.43 17.53
N ALA A 59 -0.39 20.29 16.95
CA ALA A 59 -0.28 21.69 17.33
C ALA A 59 -1.59 22.49 17.14
N ARG A 60 -2.55 21.93 16.39
CA ARG A 60 -3.91 22.49 16.18
C ARG A 60 -4.99 21.71 16.96
N GLY A 61 -4.60 20.80 17.86
CA GLY A 61 -5.53 20.02 18.67
C GLY A 61 -6.31 18.94 17.89
N VAL A 62 -5.87 18.59 16.67
CA VAL A 62 -6.53 17.61 15.81
C VAL A 62 -5.83 16.26 15.92
N PRO A 63 -6.56 15.14 16.07
CA PRO A 63 -5.96 13.81 16.06
C PRO A 63 -5.52 13.38 14.65
N VAL A 64 -4.52 12.48 14.61
CA VAL A 64 -4.06 11.84 13.37
C VAL A 64 -4.39 10.35 13.41
N ALA A 65 -5.00 9.85 12.34
CA ALA A 65 -5.17 8.44 12.06
C ALA A 65 -4.25 7.99 10.93
N LEU A 66 -3.74 6.77 11.05
CA LEU A 66 -2.92 6.12 10.02
C LEU A 66 -3.55 4.79 9.58
N ASP A 67 -3.76 4.64 8.29
CA ASP A 67 -3.88 3.31 7.71
C ASP A 67 -2.49 2.68 7.62
N ASN A 68 -2.22 1.75 8.54
CA ASN A 68 -0.94 1.05 8.67
C ASN A 68 -0.96 -0.34 8.02
N THR A 69 -1.95 -0.60 7.16
CA THR A 69 -2.15 -1.92 6.56
C THR A 69 -0.94 -2.33 5.70
N TYR A 70 -0.39 -1.41 4.90
CA TYR A 70 0.76 -1.73 4.04
C TYR A 70 2.02 -2.12 4.81
N MET A 71 2.17 -1.67 6.04
CA MET A 71 3.32 -2.03 6.89
C MET A 71 2.97 -3.12 7.91
N ALA A 72 1.76 -3.69 7.81
CA ALA A 72 1.25 -4.77 8.66
C ALA A 72 1.30 -4.45 10.17
N GLY A 73 1.44 -3.17 10.55
CA GLY A 73 1.68 -2.76 11.94
C GLY A 73 3.03 -3.19 12.50
N VAL A 74 3.91 -3.76 11.67
CA VAL A 74 5.22 -4.31 12.08
C VAL A 74 6.37 -3.41 11.61
N TYR A 75 6.36 -2.99 10.36
CA TYR A 75 7.46 -2.23 9.77
C TYR A 75 7.38 -0.72 9.96
N PHE A 76 6.30 -0.24 10.58
CA PHE A 76 6.15 1.15 11.01
C PHE A 76 5.41 1.20 12.36
N ASP A 77 6.08 1.70 13.39
CA ASP A 77 5.48 1.90 14.71
C ASP A 77 4.71 3.24 14.73
N ALA A 78 3.41 3.17 14.45
CA ALA A 78 2.54 4.34 14.40
C ALA A 78 2.54 5.15 15.71
N PHE A 79 2.54 4.45 16.85
CA PHE A 79 2.44 5.12 18.16
C PHE A 79 3.76 5.76 18.59
N ALA A 80 4.89 5.14 18.30
CA ALA A 80 6.20 5.75 18.52
C ALA A 80 6.38 7.05 17.71
N HIS A 81 5.72 7.16 16.55
CA HIS A 81 5.69 8.35 15.71
C HIS A 81 4.54 9.32 16.04
N GLY A 82 3.85 9.13 17.18
CA GLY A 82 2.85 10.05 17.70
C GLY A 82 1.45 9.95 17.07
N VAL A 83 1.21 8.97 16.21
CA VAL A 83 -0.14 8.70 15.67
C VAL A 83 -1.08 8.31 16.80
N GLY A 84 -2.28 8.90 16.84
CA GLY A 84 -3.28 8.61 17.88
C GLY A 84 -4.16 7.40 17.59
N ILE A 85 -4.37 7.10 16.31
CA ILE A 85 -5.26 6.03 15.82
C ILE A 85 -4.55 5.26 14.72
N SER A 86 -4.36 3.97 14.88
CA SER A 86 -3.79 3.09 13.86
C SER A 86 -4.84 2.09 13.39
N MET A 87 -5.15 2.10 12.11
CA MET A 87 -6.05 1.16 11.46
C MET A 87 -5.26 0.14 10.66
N GLN A 88 -5.77 -1.09 10.62
CA GLN A 88 -5.28 -2.14 9.73
C GLN A 88 -6.43 -2.96 9.17
N ALA A 89 -6.37 -3.25 7.87
CA ALA A 89 -7.16 -4.30 7.26
C ALA A 89 -6.48 -5.65 7.56
N LEU A 90 -6.95 -6.35 8.60
CA LEU A 90 -6.46 -7.69 8.95
C LEU A 90 -6.67 -8.70 7.81
N THR A 91 -7.59 -8.40 6.90
CA THR A 91 -7.81 -9.05 5.59
C THR A 91 -6.52 -9.29 4.81
N LYS A 92 -5.51 -8.43 4.99
CA LYS A 92 -4.26 -8.44 4.23
C LYS A 92 -3.21 -9.33 4.91
N TYR A 93 -2.09 -8.76 5.33
CA TYR A 93 -0.94 -9.51 5.86
C TYR A 93 -1.23 -10.29 7.13
N VAL A 94 -2.10 -9.77 8.00
CA VAL A 94 -2.43 -10.46 9.26
C VAL A 94 -3.14 -11.78 8.96
N GLY A 95 -4.23 -11.77 8.19
CA GLY A 95 -4.86 -12.99 7.70
C GLY A 95 -3.91 -13.78 6.81
N GLY A 96 -3.44 -13.15 5.73
CA GLY A 96 -2.37 -13.65 4.86
C GLY A 96 -2.73 -14.83 3.96
N HIS A 97 -3.97 -15.32 4.01
CA HIS A 97 -4.43 -16.52 3.28
C HIS A 97 -5.61 -16.24 2.34
N SER A 98 -6.02 -14.97 2.20
CA SER A 98 -7.14 -14.53 1.35
C SER A 98 -8.50 -15.13 1.73
N ASP A 99 -8.67 -15.50 2.98
CA ASP A 99 -9.84 -16.19 3.54
C ASP A 99 -10.52 -15.39 4.67
N LEU A 100 -10.09 -14.14 4.91
CA LEU A 100 -10.55 -13.28 5.98
C LEU A 100 -10.94 -11.90 5.48
N LEU A 101 -12.06 -11.37 5.99
CA LEU A 101 -12.45 -9.97 5.82
C LEU A 101 -12.67 -9.34 7.20
N LEU A 102 -11.66 -8.70 7.73
CA LEU A 102 -11.67 -8.11 9.07
C LEU A 102 -10.80 -6.86 9.13
N GLY A 103 -11.15 -5.91 9.99
CA GLY A 103 -10.34 -4.73 10.30
C GLY A 103 -10.06 -4.62 11.79
N SER A 104 -9.03 -3.86 12.13
CA SER A 104 -8.76 -3.45 13.51
C SER A 104 -8.47 -1.96 13.59
N VAL A 105 -8.86 -1.36 14.70
CA VAL A 105 -8.50 0.00 15.08
C VAL A 105 -7.84 -0.06 16.45
N SER A 106 -6.60 0.40 16.53
CA SER A 106 -5.84 0.52 17.76
C SER A 106 -5.65 2.00 18.10
N VAL A 107 -5.66 2.33 19.37
CA VAL A 107 -5.52 3.70 19.87
C VAL A 107 -4.56 3.77 21.04
N ASN A 108 -3.94 4.91 21.28
CA ASN A 108 -2.91 5.10 22.30
C ASN A 108 -3.43 5.74 23.60
N SER A 109 -4.73 6.02 23.71
CA SER A 109 -5.29 6.62 24.92
C SER A 109 -6.64 6.04 25.31
N LYS A 110 -6.91 6.01 26.63
CA LYS A 110 -8.19 5.52 27.17
C LYS A 110 -9.38 6.33 26.64
N ALA A 111 -9.26 7.65 26.59
CA ALA A 111 -10.33 8.51 26.10
C ALA A 111 -10.68 8.23 24.62
N MET A 112 -9.66 8.00 23.77
CA MET A 112 -9.88 7.62 22.40
C MET A 112 -10.46 6.21 22.28
N PHE A 113 -10.03 5.27 23.12
CA PHE A 113 -10.59 3.92 23.17
C PHE A 113 -12.08 3.93 23.50
N GLU A 114 -12.49 4.70 24.52
CA GLU A 114 -13.89 4.85 24.91
C GLU A 114 -14.72 5.48 23.78
N ARG A 115 -14.18 6.51 23.12
CA ARG A 115 -14.85 7.19 22.01
C ARG A 115 -15.03 6.29 20.78
N VAL A 116 -13.99 5.58 20.38
CA VAL A 116 -14.05 4.65 19.23
C VAL A 116 -14.91 3.43 19.58
N GLY A 117 -14.81 2.92 20.80
CA GLY A 117 -15.59 1.79 21.27
C GLY A 117 -17.09 2.10 21.35
N SER A 118 -17.49 3.30 21.79
CA SER A 118 -18.88 3.75 21.76
C SER A 118 -19.41 3.80 20.31
N ALA A 119 -18.68 4.44 19.40
CA ALA A 119 -19.08 4.49 17.99
C ALA A 119 -19.20 3.09 17.36
N PHE A 120 -18.30 2.17 17.72
CA PHE A 120 -18.35 0.78 17.29
C PHE A 120 -19.62 0.07 17.76
N ALA A 121 -19.99 0.26 19.04
CA ALA A 121 -21.18 -0.30 19.63
C ALA A 121 -22.46 0.32 19.01
N ASP A 122 -22.52 1.65 18.87
CA ASP A 122 -23.66 2.38 18.33
C ASP A 122 -23.95 2.00 16.86
N LEU A 123 -22.90 1.70 16.08
CA LEU A 123 -23.02 1.24 14.69
C LEU A 123 -23.33 -0.26 14.58
N GLY A 124 -23.38 -1.00 15.68
CA GLY A 124 -23.61 -2.43 15.67
C GLY A 124 -22.51 -3.23 14.98
N MET A 125 -21.31 -2.70 14.96
CA MET A 125 -20.18 -3.38 14.34
C MET A 125 -19.75 -4.57 15.19
N GLY A 126 -19.53 -5.74 14.57
CA GLY A 126 -19.10 -6.95 15.25
C GLY A 126 -18.12 -7.75 14.41
N ALA A 127 -17.31 -8.55 15.05
CA ALA A 127 -16.45 -9.52 14.40
C ALA A 127 -16.93 -10.94 14.78
N SER A 128 -16.99 -11.84 13.81
CA SER A 128 -17.33 -13.24 14.11
C SER A 128 -16.20 -13.94 14.86
N PRO A 129 -16.50 -14.92 15.74
CA PRO A 129 -15.45 -15.73 16.35
C PRO A 129 -14.57 -16.45 15.33
N ASP A 130 -15.13 -16.88 14.20
CA ASP A 130 -14.41 -17.55 13.12
C ASP A 130 -13.40 -16.63 12.47
N ASP A 131 -13.78 -15.39 12.15
CA ASP A 131 -12.87 -14.37 11.61
C ASP A 131 -11.74 -14.05 12.61
N CYS A 132 -12.06 -13.93 13.90
CA CYS A 132 -11.07 -13.73 14.94
C CYS A 132 -10.09 -14.91 15.04
N SER A 133 -10.58 -16.14 14.92
CA SER A 133 -9.76 -17.35 14.89
C SER A 133 -8.82 -17.39 13.70
N LEU A 134 -9.30 -17.02 12.50
CA LEU A 134 -8.49 -16.93 11.29
C LEU A 134 -7.41 -15.85 11.42
N ALA A 135 -7.74 -14.67 11.96
CA ALA A 135 -6.79 -13.61 12.23
C ALA A 135 -5.70 -14.06 13.23
N LEU A 136 -6.09 -14.72 14.33
CA LEU A 136 -5.16 -15.25 15.33
C LEU A 136 -4.22 -16.31 14.73
N ARG A 137 -4.74 -17.21 13.88
CA ARG A 137 -3.94 -18.20 13.15
C ARG A 137 -2.92 -17.49 12.24
N GLY A 138 -3.34 -16.48 11.50
CA GLY A 138 -2.47 -15.72 10.61
C GLY A 138 -1.36 -14.98 11.34
N LEU A 139 -1.63 -14.44 12.54
CA LEU A 139 -0.63 -13.76 13.37
C LEU A 139 0.55 -14.66 13.75
N GLN A 140 0.33 -15.95 13.96
CA GLN A 140 1.39 -16.89 14.36
C GLN A 140 2.52 -17.02 13.33
N THR A 141 2.23 -16.77 12.05
CA THR A 141 3.22 -16.84 10.96
C THR A 141 3.53 -15.48 10.31
N LEU A 142 3.00 -14.39 10.88
CA LEU A 142 3.09 -13.06 10.27
C LEU A 142 4.55 -12.64 10.04
N GLY A 143 5.42 -12.81 11.03
CA GLY A 143 6.83 -12.43 10.94
C GLY A 143 7.54 -13.16 9.82
N GLN A 144 7.44 -14.50 9.77
CA GLN A 144 8.08 -15.34 8.74
C GLN A 144 7.55 -15.00 7.33
N ARG A 145 6.23 -14.77 7.20
CA ARG A 145 5.63 -14.38 5.92
C ARG A 145 6.11 -13.00 5.47
N LEU A 146 6.17 -12.02 6.36
CA LEU A 146 6.66 -10.68 6.03
C LEU A 146 8.14 -10.70 5.62
N GLU A 147 8.98 -11.45 6.32
CA GLU A 147 10.41 -11.62 5.97
C GLU A 147 10.56 -12.22 4.56
N ARG A 148 9.85 -13.32 4.29
CA ARG A 148 9.87 -13.96 2.97
C ARG A 148 9.34 -13.03 1.88
N LEU A 149 8.19 -12.37 2.12
CA LEU A 149 7.57 -11.45 1.17
C LEU A 149 8.50 -10.28 0.85
N GLN A 150 9.13 -9.68 1.86
CA GLN A 150 10.09 -8.60 1.67
C GLN A 150 11.27 -9.02 0.80
N ALA A 151 11.90 -10.15 1.11
CA ALA A 151 13.05 -10.65 0.37
C ALA A 151 12.71 -10.93 -1.11
N SER A 152 11.60 -11.65 -1.35
CA SER A 152 11.15 -11.99 -2.70
C SER A 152 10.74 -10.73 -3.48
N THR A 153 10.02 -9.80 -2.85
CA THR A 153 9.59 -8.56 -3.49
C THR A 153 10.75 -7.69 -3.89
N LEU A 154 11.77 -7.56 -3.02
CA LEU A 154 12.97 -6.79 -3.34
C LEU A 154 13.76 -7.41 -4.49
N ALA A 155 13.84 -8.75 -4.57
CA ALA A 155 14.48 -9.42 -5.69
C ALA A 155 13.78 -9.10 -7.03
N VAL A 156 12.45 -9.23 -7.06
CA VAL A 156 11.62 -8.91 -8.24
C VAL A 156 11.70 -7.42 -8.58
N ALA A 157 11.57 -6.53 -7.61
CA ALA A 157 11.60 -5.08 -7.82
C ALA A 157 12.96 -4.60 -8.36
N ARG A 158 14.07 -5.14 -7.83
CA ARG A 158 15.42 -4.83 -8.32
C ARG A 158 15.64 -5.35 -9.73
N TRP A 159 15.17 -6.55 -10.04
CA TRP A 159 15.24 -7.07 -11.39
C TRP A 159 14.46 -6.20 -12.38
N LEU A 160 13.22 -5.79 -12.03
CA LEU A 160 12.43 -4.88 -12.85
C LEU A 160 13.09 -3.51 -13.04
N HIS A 161 13.76 -3.00 -12.01
CA HIS A 161 14.48 -1.71 -12.08
C HIS A 161 15.61 -1.71 -13.13
N LEU A 162 16.13 -2.87 -13.46
CA LEU A 162 17.20 -3.04 -14.46
C LEU A 162 16.68 -3.25 -15.89
N GLN A 163 15.36 -3.29 -16.10
CA GLN A 163 14.79 -3.49 -17.42
C GLN A 163 14.62 -2.15 -18.14
N ASP A 164 15.13 -2.03 -19.36
CA ASP A 164 15.09 -0.81 -20.17
C ASP A 164 13.66 -0.31 -20.47
N CYS A 165 12.69 -1.24 -20.49
CA CYS A 165 11.28 -0.92 -20.69
C CYS A 165 10.59 -0.33 -19.44
N ILE A 166 11.25 -0.31 -18.29
CA ILE A 166 10.71 0.22 -17.03
C ILE A 166 11.27 1.62 -16.78
N ALA A 167 10.40 2.61 -16.73
CA ALA A 167 10.79 3.98 -16.40
C ALA A 167 11.02 4.17 -14.90
N THR A 168 10.19 3.55 -14.07
CA THR A 168 10.28 3.72 -12.61
C THR A 168 9.69 2.51 -11.89
N VAL A 169 10.39 2.06 -10.84
CA VAL A 169 9.86 1.12 -9.85
C VAL A 169 9.51 1.88 -8.58
N LEU A 170 8.25 1.87 -8.22
CA LEU A 170 7.69 2.53 -7.04
C LEU A 170 7.63 1.54 -5.87
N HIS A 171 8.79 1.24 -5.31
CA HIS A 171 8.94 0.41 -4.12
C HIS A 171 9.67 1.22 -3.04
N PRO A 172 9.13 1.36 -1.80
CA PRO A 172 9.68 2.26 -0.78
C PRO A 172 11.18 2.09 -0.50
N ALA A 173 11.67 0.85 -0.57
CA ALA A 173 13.08 0.54 -0.36
C ALA A 173 14.00 0.85 -1.56
N LEU A 174 13.48 1.40 -2.66
CA LEU A 174 14.29 1.82 -3.82
C LEU A 174 14.33 3.35 -3.92
N PRO A 175 15.50 3.94 -4.29
CA PRO A 175 15.65 5.39 -4.42
C PRO A 175 14.69 6.06 -5.42
N SER A 176 14.17 5.28 -6.37
CA SER A 176 13.18 5.73 -7.35
C SER A 176 11.79 6.02 -6.77
N CYS A 177 11.53 5.57 -5.53
CA CYS A 177 10.24 5.77 -4.87
C CYS A 177 10.17 7.15 -4.18
N PRO A 178 9.12 7.95 -4.41
CA PRO A 178 8.95 9.22 -3.72
C PRO A 178 8.90 9.04 -2.19
N GLY A 179 9.76 9.77 -1.48
CA GLY A 179 9.88 9.67 -0.02
C GLY A 179 10.78 8.51 0.46
N HIS A 180 11.63 7.93 -0.39
CA HIS A 180 12.56 6.87 -0.01
C HIS A 180 13.42 7.22 1.23
N GLU A 181 13.90 8.44 1.36
CA GLU A 181 14.70 8.86 2.52
C GLU A 181 13.86 8.88 3.82
N LEU A 182 12.56 9.18 3.71
CA LEU A 182 11.63 9.06 4.84
C LEU A 182 11.41 7.59 5.22
N TRP A 183 11.30 6.71 4.23
CA TRP A 183 11.24 5.28 4.48
C TRP A 183 12.48 4.78 5.23
N LYS A 184 13.68 5.19 4.81
CA LYS A 184 14.93 4.82 5.50
C LYS A 184 15.01 5.32 6.94
N ARG A 185 14.41 6.50 7.21
CA ARG A 185 14.40 7.10 8.54
C ARG A 185 13.43 6.42 9.50
N ASP A 186 12.23 6.08 9.02
CA ASP A 186 11.08 5.79 9.88
C ASP A 186 10.63 4.31 9.84
N PHE A 187 11.05 3.55 8.83
CA PHE A 187 10.55 2.20 8.61
C PHE A 187 11.65 1.16 8.80
N THR A 188 11.27 -0.01 9.32
CA THR A 188 12.18 -1.13 9.53
C THR A 188 12.17 -2.15 8.40
N GLY A 189 11.27 -2.00 7.43
CA GLY A 189 11.13 -2.90 6.31
C GLY A 189 10.10 -2.44 5.29
N ALA A 190 9.83 -3.31 4.31
CA ALA A 190 8.82 -3.10 3.29
C ALA A 190 8.08 -4.41 3.01
N THR A 191 6.87 -4.31 2.46
CA THR A 191 6.01 -5.46 2.22
C THR A 191 5.94 -5.83 0.72
N SER A 192 4.96 -6.62 0.33
CA SER A 192 4.91 -7.30 -0.96
C SER A 192 4.33 -6.46 -2.12
N VAL A 193 3.81 -5.27 -1.84
CA VAL A 193 3.12 -4.46 -2.85
C VAL A 193 4.00 -3.31 -3.31
N PHE A 194 4.16 -3.21 -4.62
CA PHE A 194 4.83 -2.10 -5.28
C PHE A 194 4.22 -1.85 -6.65
N SER A 195 4.63 -0.80 -7.33
CA SER A 195 4.17 -0.52 -8.68
C SER A 195 5.33 -0.26 -9.62
N VAL A 196 5.08 -0.46 -10.90
CA VAL A 196 6.01 -0.13 -11.98
C VAL A 196 5.33 0.81 -12.97
N VAL A 197 6.11 1.70 -13.53
CA VAL A 197 5.70 2.56 -14.65
C VAL A 197 6.55 2.17 -15.84
N PHE A 198 5.91 1.75 -16.91
CA PHE A 198 6.60 1.46 -18.16
C PHE A 198 7.06 2.75 -18.87
N GLN A 199 8.09 2.63 -19.71
CA GLN A 199 8.62 3.72 -20.54
C GLN A 199 7.56 4.29 -21.49
N GLU A 200 7.78 5.50 -21.97
CA GLU A 200 6.87 6.17 -22.91
C GLU A 200 6.75 5.46 -24.26
N SER A 201 7.76 4.71 -24.63
CA SER A 201 7.77 3.87 -25.83
C SER A 201 6.85 2.66 -25.74
N VAL A 202 6.42 2.26 -24.52
CA VAL A 202 5.51 1.12 -24.30
C VAL A 202 4.07 1.63 -24.32
N THR A 203 3.26 1.07 -25.22
CA THR A 203 1.86 1.46 -25.36
C THR A 203 0.96 0.78 -24.30
N ALA A 204 -0.23 1.34 -24.07
CA ALA A 204 -1.21 0.75 -23.15
C ALA A 204 -1.64 -0.66 -23.61
N GLU A 205 -1.73 -0.89 -24.92
CA GLU A 205 -2.06 -2.19 -25.51
C GLU A 205 -0.97 -3.22 -25.21
N GLN A 206 0.29 -2.82 -25.31
CA GLN A 206 1.42 -3.69 -24.92
C GLN A 206 1.41 -4.01 -23.42
N VAL A 207 1.08 -3.05 -22.56
CA VAL A 207 0.93 -3.30 -21.12
C VAL A 207 -0.20 -4.30 -20.84
N ASN A 208 -1.34 -4.18 -21.53
CA ASN A 208 -2.44 -5.14 -21.42
C ASN A 208 -2.01 -6.53 -21.91
N ALA A 209 -1.34 -6.62 -23.06
CA ALA A 209 -0.81 -7.88 -23.59
C ALA A 209 0.22 -8.52 -22.65
N PHE A 210 1.04 -7.72 -21.98
CA PHE A 210 1.95 -8.18 -20.93
C PHE A 210 1.19 -8.80 -19.77
N ILE A 211 0.16 -8.13 -19.27
CA ILE A 211 -0.66 -8.61 -18.14
C ILE A 211 -1.36 -9.93 -18.51
N ASP A 212 -1.93 -10.00 -19.71
CA ASP A 212 -2.63 -11.19 -20.20
C ASP A 212 -1.69 -12.39 -20.45
N ALA A 213 -0.41 -12.11 -20.69
CA ALA A 213 0.61 -13.15 -20.90
C ALA A 213 1.19 -13.72 -19.59
N LEU A 214 0.94 -13.10 -18.43
CA LEU A 214 1.38 -13.58 -17.12
C LEU A 214 0.68 -14.90 -16.78
N ARG A 215 1.40 -15.80 -16.13
CA ARG A 215 0.92 -17.13 -15.75
C ARG A 215 0.86 -17.33 -14.24
N MET A 216 1.78 -16.71 -13.52
CA MET A 216 1.88 -16.79 -12.05
C MET A 216 1.20 -15.61 -11.38
N PHE A 217 1.34 -14.40 -11.94
CA PHE A 217 0.62 -13.24 -11.46
C PHE A 217 -0.83 -13.28 -11.98
N ARG A 218 -1.78 -13.42 -11.08
CA ARG A 218 -3.21 -13.38 -11.43
C ARG A 218 -3.73 -11.96 -11.38
N ILE A 219 -4.68 -11.61 -12.26
CA ILE A 219 -5.34 -10.30 -12.20
C ILE A 219 -6.21 -10.26 -10.93
N GLY A 220 -5.95 -9.26 -10.07
CA GLY A 220 -6.69 -9.13 -8.82
C GLY A 220 -6.43 -7.82 -8.09
N MET A 221 -7.50 -7.25 -7.53
CA MET A 221 -7.44 -5.97 -6.82
C MET A 221 -6.85 -6.08 -5.42
N SER A 222 -6.87 -7.26 -4.80
CA SER A 222 -6.35 -7.47 -3.44
C SER A 222 -4.82 -7.61 -3.42
N TRP A 223 -4.28 -7.94 -2.25
CA TRP A 223 -2.86 -8.13 -1.99
C TRP A 223 -2.64 -8.69 -0.58
N GLY A 224 -1.40 -9.07 -0.26
CA GLY A 224 -0.99 -9.50 1.08
C GLY A 224 -1.29 -10.97 1.39
N GLY A 225 -1.77 -11.74 0.40
CA GLY A 225 -1.95 -13.18 0.50
C GLY A 225 -0.73 -13.97 0.01
N THR A 226 -0.92 -15.28 -0.14
CA THR A 226 0.12 -16.23 -0.55
C THR A 226 0.42 -16.20 -2.05
N SER A 227 -0.52 -15.69 -2.87
CA SER A 227 -0.42 -15.70 -4.34
C SER A 227 -0.05 -14.31 -4.87
N SER A 228 0.77 -14.32 -5.92
CA SER A 228 1.15 -13.12 -6.66
C SER A 228 -0.01 -12.58 -7.49
N LEU A 229 -0.19 -11.26 -7.45
CA LEU A 229 -1.28 -10.56 -8.16
C LEU A 229 -0.73 -9.38 -8.97
N VAL A 230 -1.42 -9.09 -10.06
CA VAL A 230 -1.18 -7.93 -10.92
C VAL A 230 -2.46 -7.12 -11.09
N MET A 231 -2.34 -5.79 -11.12
CA MET A 231 -3.47 -4.89 -11.37
C MET A 231 -3.04 -3.70 -12.22
N PRO A 232 -3.61 -3.49 -13.42
CA PRO A 232 -3.40 -2.27 -14.20
C PRO A 232 -4.18 -1.10 -13.62
N TYR A 233 -3.65 0.10 -13.81
CA TYR A 233 -4.30 1.37 -13.46
C TYR A 233 -4.31 2.31 -14.67
N PRO A 234 -5.15 2.04 -15.69
CA PRO A 234 -5.14 2.78 -16.96
C PRO A 234 -5.48 4.26 -16.77
N ASP A 235 -6.43 4.56 -15.89
CA ASP A 235 -7.01 5.90 -15.73
C ASP A 235 -6.55 6.62 -14.46
N LEU A 236 -5.53 6.07 -13.76
CA LEU A 236 -5.06 6.72 -12.55
C LEU A 236 -4.44 8.08 -12.86
N ALA A 237 -5.12 9.13 -12.41
CA ALA A 237 -4.58 10.47 -12.38
C ALA A 237 -4.10 10.84 -10.97
N ARG A 238 -2.98 11.53 -10.89
CA ARG A 238 -2.49 12.21 -9.69
C ARG A 238 -2.25 13.67 -10.03
N PRO A 239 -2.31 14.59 -9.08
CA PRO A 239 -1.87 15.96 -9.33
C PRO A 239 -0.48 15.93 -9.98
N ASN A 240 -0.35 16.54 -11.17
CA ASN A 240 0.91 16.63 -11.95
C ASN A 240 1.47 15.31 -12.51
N ARG A 241 0.73 14.18 -12.49
CA ARG A 241 1.18 12.90 -13.09
C ARG A 241 0.05 12.18 -13.81
N HIS A 242 0.28 11.86 -15.09
CA HIS A 242 -0.59 11.02 -15.91
C HIS A 242 0.18 9.81 -16.40
N TYR A 243 -0.26 8.64 -16.03
CA TYR A 243 0.45 7.38 -16.34
C TYR A 243 0.05 6.79 -17.70
N ARG A 244 -1.08 7.21 -18.27
CA ARG A 244 -1.56 6.85 -19.62
C ARG A 244 -1.53 5.34 -19.88
N GLY A 245 -2.09 4.55 -18.97
CA GLY A 245 -2.15 3.09 -19.08
C GLY A 245 -0.84 2.34 -18.79
N ARG A 246 0.22 3.02 -18.38
CA ARG A 246 1.56 2.43 -18.15
C ARG A 246 1.89 2.11 -16.70
N LEU A 247 0.96 2.33 -15.79
CA LEU A 247 1.11 2.02 -14.37
C LEU A 247 0.50 0.66 -14.04
N VAL A 248 1.31 -0.22 -13.50
CA VAL A 248 0.91 -1.56 -13.07
C VAL A 248 1.35 -1.78 -11.64
N ARG A 249 0.42 -2.23 -10.79
CA ARG A 249 0.72 -2.65 -9.43
C ARG A 249 0.95 -4.15 -9.40
N LEU A 250 2.01 -4.56 -8.71
CA LEU A 250 2.33 -5.95 -8.43
C LEU A 250 2.20 -6.21 -6.92
N ASN A 251 1.69 -7.38 -6.58
CA ASN A 251 1.81 -7.99 -5.27
C ASN A 251 2.56 -9.29 -5.43
N VAL A 252 3.68 -9.43 -4.75
CA VAL A 252 4.46 -10.67 -4.71
C VAL A 252 3.91 -11.56 -3.60
N GLY A 253 3.64 -12.81 -3.93
CA GLY A 253 3.22 -13.85 -2.99
C GLY A 253 4.39 -14.62 -2.40
N LEU A 254 4.13 -15.87 -2.03
CA LEU A 254 5.13 -16.77 -1.42
C LEU A 254 5.83 -17.68 -2.44
N GLU A 255 5.53 -17.53 -3.73
CA GLU A 255 6.19 -18.23 -4.82
C GLU A 255 7.68 -17.91 -4.87
N ALA A 256 8.47 -18.74 -5.55
CA ALA A 256 9.92 -18.51 -5.72
C ALA A 256 10.15 -17.25 -6.59
N PRO A 257 10.99 -16.31 -6.15
CA PRO A 257 11.20 -15.07 -6.89
C PRO A 257 11.81 -15.31 -8.29
N GLU A 258 12.57 -16.37 -8.45
CA GLU A 258 13.16 -16.80 -9.74
C GLU A 258 12.07 -17.15 -10.75
N ASP A 259 11.03 -17.87 -10.32
CA ASP A 259 9.89 -18.26 -11.15
C ASP A 259 9.03 -17.03 -11.51
N LEU A 260 8.83 -16.12 -10.55
CA LEU A 260 8.14 -14.87 -10.80
C LEU A 260 8.89 -13.98 -11.81
N ILE A 261 10.21 -13.90 -11.71
CA ILE A 261 11.06 -13.17 -12.67
C ILE A 261 11.00 -13.84 -14.06
N ALA A 262 11.01 -15.16 -14.11
CA ALA A 262 10.87 -15.88 -15.37
C ALA A 262 9.51 -15.64 -16.04
N ASP A 263 8.44 -15.57 -15.22
CA ASP A 263 7.09 -15.25 -15.70
C ASP A 263 7.00 -13.80 -16.24
N LEU A 264 7.54 -12.84 -15.52
CA LEU A 264 7.61 -11.44 -15.98
C LEU A 264 8.40 -11.32 -17.30
N ARG A 265 9.54 -11.98 -17.40
CA ARG A 265 10.39 -11.95 -18.61
C ARG A 265 9.65 -12.55 -19.82
N GLN A 266 9.02 -13.72 -19.69
CA GLN A 266 8.30 -14.33 -20.80
C GLN A 266 7.09 -13.49 -21.23
N ALA A 267 6.43 -12.81 -20.27
CA ALA A 267 5.30 -11.94 -20.57
C ALA A 267 5.72 -10.67 -21.33
N MET A 268 6.84 -10.05 -20.93
CA MET A 268 7.43 -8.91 -21.65
C MET A 268 7.79 -9.26 -23.09
N ALA A 269 8.42 -10.43 -23.30
CA ALA A 269 8.77 -10.92 -24.64
C ALA A 269 7.52 -11.15 -25.50
N ARG A 270 6.46 -11.76 -24.95
CA ARG A 270 5.19 -11.98 -25.67
C ARG A 270 4.46 -10.70 -26.04
N ALA A 271 4.56 -9.69 -25.19
CA ALA A 271 3.97 -8.37 -25.45
C ALA A 271 4.82 -7.48 -26.37
N ALA A 272 5.93 -8.00 -26.89
CA ALA A 272 6.90 -7.26 -27.70
C ALA A 272 7.38 -5.94 -27.03
N ILE A 273 7.53 -6.00 -25.70
CA ILE A 273 8.06 -4.89 -24.88
C ILE A 273 9.58 -4.96 -24.80
N GLN A 274 10.13 -6.16 -24.81
CA GLN A 274 11.57 -6.44 -24.89
C GLN A 274 11.84 -7.44 -26.01
N GLU A 275 12.96 -7.29 -26.73
CA GLU A 275 13.43 -8.37 -27.61
C GLU A 275 13.77 -9.60 -26.75
N PRO A 276 13.44 -10.81 -27.25
CA PRO A 276 13.86 -12.03 -26.57
C PRO A 276 15.38 -12.00 -26.45
N ALA A 277 15.91 -12.21 -25.23
CA ALA A 277 17.35 -12.35 -25.03
C ALA A 277 17.86 -13.38 -26.04
N ALA A 278 18.84 -13.02 -26.85
CA ALA A 278 19.48 -13.94 -27.77
C ALA A 278 19.94 -15.16 -26.96
N VAL A 279 19.45 -16.35 -27.33
CA VAL A 279 19.89 -17.61 -26.74
C VAL A 279 21.36 -17.76 -27.13
N ALA A 280 22.26 -17.52 -26.15
CA ALA A 280 23.68 -17.78 -26.30
C ALA A 280 23.96 -19.26 -26.05
#